data_3ecb1f0a3eba76e53f04946808f6c020
#
_entry.id   3ecb1f0a3eba76e53f04946808f6c020
#
_cell.length_a   1.000
_cell.length_b   1.000
_cell.length_c   1.000
_cell.angle_alpha   90.00
_cell.angle_beta   90.00
_cell.angle_gamma   90.00
#
_symmetry.space_group_name_H-M   'P 1'
#
loop_
_entity.id
_entity.type
_entity.pdbx_description
1 polymer ?
#
loop_
_entity_poly.entity_id
_entity_poly.type
_entity_poly.pdbx_seq_one_letter_code
_entity_poly.pdbx_strand_id
1 'polypeptide(L)'
;CTFCNMYREKKFRVREKEEIMRDLDECRAYYGPMVRRVFFADGDALVVKTELLLELLDYVHKNFPAVERIAAYGTAKDVLKKSEEDLKALAAAGLELIYLGAESGDDRVLEHIKKDVKAADIIAAGQKLKRCGLQTSVTLISGLGGRKGIRDHAIKSAELITGMNPEYASFLTLRLYEGTEMNEEVKRGDMELITPDEI
;
A
#
# COMPACT_ATOMS: atom_id res chain seq x y z
N CYS A 1 -11.50 -4.55 3.02
CA CYS A 1 -11.94 -3.28 3.63
C CYS A 1 -13.38 -2.97 3.24
N THR A 2 -14.19 -2.42 4.17
CA THR A 2 -15.64 -2.20 4.01
C THR A 2 -16.00 -1.11 3.00
N PHE A 3 -15.07 -0.23 2.66
CA PHE A 3 -15.28 0.89 1.71
C PHE A 3 -14.79 0.61 0.29
N CYS A 4 -13.96 -0.43 0.08
CA CYS A 4 -13.28 -0.66 -1.20
C CYS A 4 -13.97 -1.77 -2.01
N ASN A 5 -14.03 -1.60 -3.33
CA ASN A 5 -14.58 -2.58 -4.27
C ASN A 5 -13.54 -3.16 -5.26
N MET A 6 -12.28 -2.71 -5.20
CA MET A 6 -11.24 -3.02 -6.21
C MET A 6 -10.99 -4.52 -6.44
N TYR A 7 -11.11 -5.32 -5.38
CA TYR A 7 -10.76 -6.75 -5.44
C TYR A 7 -11.94 -7.69 -5.29
N ARG A 8 -13.19 -7.20 -5.40
CA ARG A 8 -14.39 -8.04 -5.23
C ARG A 8 -14.52 -9.15 -6.27
N GLU A 9 -14.13 -8.86 -7.50
CA GLU A 9 -14.22 -9.80 -8.62
C GLU A 9 -12.92 -10.53 -8.90
N LYS A 10 -11.82 -10.14 -8.21
CA LYS A 10 -10.51 -10.75 -8.39
C LYS A 10 -10.27 -11.81 -7.31
N LYS A 11 -9.88 -13.01 -7.74
CA LYS A 11 -9.36 -14.03 -6.82
C LYS A 11 -7.89 -13.75 -6.58
N PHE A 12 -7.49 -13.70 -5.31
CA PHE A 12 -6.08 -13.60 -4.96
C PHE A 12 -5.31 -14.82 -5.49
N ARG A 13 -4.22 -14.56 -6.20
CA ARG A 13 -3.20 -15.55 -6.57
C ARG A 13 -1.85 -14.88 -6.72
N VAL A 14 -0.79 -15.58 -6.41
CA VAL A 14 0.54 -15.22 -6.87
C VAL A 14 0.63 -15.65 -8.33
N ARG A 15 1.03 -14.73 -9.20
CA ARG A 15 1.22 -15.03 -10.63
C ARG A 15 2.48 -15.85 -10.83
N GLU A 16 2.47 -16.71 -11.85
CA GLU A 16 3.66 -17.46 -12.22
C GLU A 16 4.73 -16.50 -12.76
N LYS A 17 5.99 -16.84 -12.51
CA LYS A 17 7.16 -16.04 -12.93
C LYS A 17 7.12 -15.72 -14.43
N GLU A 18 6.81 -16.72 -15.24
CA GLU A 18 6.75 -16.63 -16.70
C GLU A 18 5.64 -15.69 -17.18
N GLU A 19 4.54 -15.58 -16.44
CA GLU A 19 3.49 -14.60 -16.74
C GLU A 19 3.98 -13.17 -16.51
N ILE A 20 4.67 -12.93 -15.39
CA ILE A 20 5.19 -11.60 -15.04
C ILE A 20 6.31 -11.19 -15.99
N MET A 21 7.20 -12.12 -16.35
CA MET A 21 8.26 -11.85 -17.30
C MET A 21 7.73 -11.50 -18.69
N ARG A 22 6.68 -12.17 -19.17
CA ARG A 22 6.02 -11.81 -20.43
C ARG A 22 5.45 -10.40 -20.41
N ASP A 23 4.78 -9.99 -19.31
CA ASP A 23 4.30 -8.61 -19.17
C ASP A 23 5.45 -7.60 -19.25
N LEU A 24 6.58 -7.90 -18.62
CA LEU A 24 7.77 -7.05 -18.68
C LEU A 24 8.34 -6.99 -20.09
N ASP A 25 8.36 -8.11 -20.85
CA ASP A 25 8.77 -8.15 -22.24
C ASP A 25 7.84 -7.34 -23.14
N GLU A 26 6.54 -7.45 -22.96
CA GLU A 26 5.53 -6.65 -23.66
C GLU A 26 5.69 -5.16 -23.35
N CYS A 27 5.88 -4.80 -22.07
CA CYS A 27 6.20 -3.43 -21.69
C CYS A 27 7.49 -2.94 -22.34
N ARG A 28 8.53 -3.78 -22.39
CA ARG A 28 9.80 -3.45 -23.02
C ARG A 28 9.65 -3.23 -24.53
N ALA A 29 8.85 -4.08 -25.19
CA ALA A 29 8.58 -3.94 -26.62
C ALA A 29 7.77 -2.67 -26.92
N TYR A 30 6.81 -2.31 -26.07
CA TYR A 30 5.93 -1.17 -26.28
C TYR A 30 6.58 0.18 -25.89
N TYR A 31 7.17 0.28 -24.70
CA TYR A 31 7.72 1.52 -24.16
C TYR A 31 9.21 1.72 -24.45
N GLY A 32 9.91 0.68 -24.91
CA GLY A 32 11.35 0.73 -25.16
C GLY A 32 12.20 0.66 -23.88
N PRO A 33 13.54 0.83 -24.02
CA PRO A 33 14.49 0.67 -22.91
C PRO A 33 14.55 1.86 -21.94
N MET A 34 13.96 2.98 -22.30
CA MET A 34 14.09 4.25 -21.58
C MET A 34 13.06 4.44 -20.47
N VAL A 35 12.41 3.36 -20.06
CA VAL A 35 11.51 3.35 -18.89
C VAL A 35 12.31 3.68 -17.64
N ARG A 36 11.89 4.74 -16.92
CA ARG A 36 12.59 5.24 -15.71
C ARG A 36 11.95 4.77 -14.41
N ARG A 37 10.68 4.35 -14.44
CA ARG A 37 9.95 3.94 -13.23
C ARG A 37 9.16 2.68 -13.51
N VAL A 38 9.32 1.69 -12.63
CA VAL A 38 8.59 0.43 -12.66
C VAL A 38 7.82 0.29 -11.36
N PHE A 39 6.58 -0.16 -11.46
CA PHE A 39 5.72 -0.37 -10.30
C PHE A 39 5.16 -1.80 -10.31
N PHE A 40 5.45 -2.56 -9.26
CA PHE A 40 4.84 -3.87 -9.04
C PHE A 40 3.45 -3.70 -8.44
N ALA A 41 2.44 -3.78 -9.31
CA ALA A 41 1.05 -3.50 -9.01
C ALA A 41 0.27 -4.73 -8.57
N ASP A 42 -1.02 -4.48 -8.29
CA ASP A 42 -2.08 -5.39 -7.89
C ASP A 42 -1.89 -6.01 -6.49
N GLY A 43 -2.32 -5.23 -5.52
CA GLY A 43 -2.56 -5.69 -4.16
C GLY A 43 -1.35 -5.58 -3.25
N ASP A 44 -0.57 -6.63 -3.16
CA ASP A 44 0.57 -6.72 -2.25
C ASP A 44 1.68 -7.55 -2.89
N ALA A 45 2.71 -6.88 -3.39
CA ALA A 45 3.87 -7.57 -3.96
C ALA A 45 4.75 -8.24 -2.89
N LEU A 46 4.73 -7.74 -1.65
CA LEU A 46 5.57 -8.29 -0.58
C LEU A 46 5.08 -9.63 -0.04
N VAL A 47 3.88 -10.06 -0.39
CA VAL A 47 3.41 -11.42 -0.09
C VAL A 47 4.20 -12.48 -0.86
N VAL A 48 4.80 -12.10 -1.99
CA VAL A 48 5.59 -12.97 -2.85
C VAL A 48 6.90 -13.36 -2.15
N LYS A 49 7.40 -14.57 -2.42
CA LYS A 49 8.69 -15.04 -1.90
C LYS A 49 9.82 -14.11 -2.32
N THR A 50 10.76 -13.88 -1.42
CA THR A 50 11.88 -12.95 -1.63
C THR A 50 12.72 -13.34 -2.83
N GLU A 51 12.95 -14.63 -3.04
CA GLU A 51 13.75 -15.15 -4.16
C GLU A 51 13.14 -14.75 -5.53
N LEU A 52 11.80 -14.89 -5.65
CA LEU A 52 11.12 -14.49 -6.89
C LEU A 52 11.17 -12.97 -7.09
N LEU A 53 11.00 -12.19 -6.03
CA LEU A 53 11.13 -10.73 -6.15
C LEU A 53 12.54 -10.32 -6.58
N LEU A 54 13.58 -10.95 -6.05
CA LEU A 54 14.97 -10.71 -6.44
C LEU A 54 15.22 -11.04 -7.92
N GLU A 55 14.68 -12.15 -8.41
CA GLU A 55 14.76 -12.51 -9.83
C GLU A 55 14.05 -11.49 -10.73
N LEU A 56 12.87 -11.00 -10.30
CA LEU A 56 12.12 -9.98 -11.05
C LEU A 56 12.84 -8.62 -11.06
N LEU A 57 13.46 -8.23 -9.94
CA LEU A 57 14.27 -7.00 -9.86
C LEU A 57 15.49 -7.07 -10.78
N ASP A 58 16.22 -8.18 -10.78
CA ASP A 58 17.33 -8.43 -11.69
C ASP A 58 16.87 -8.37 -13.16
N TYR A 59 15.72 -8.98 -13.46
CA TYR A 59 15.14 -8.95 -14.81
C TYR A 59 14.78 -7.53 -15.25
N VAL A 60 14.20 -6.72 -14.36
CA VAL A 60 13.89 -5.31 -14.63
C VAL A 60 15.16 -4.53 -14.94
N HIS A 61 16.21 -4.64 -14.12
CA HIS A 61 17.47 -3.92 -14.34
C HIS A 61 18.15 -4.32 -15.65
N LYS A 62 18.10 -5.59 -16.03
CA LYS A 62 18.68 -6.07 -17.31
C LYS A 62 17.93 -5.55 -18.53
N ASN A 63 16.61 -5.43 -18.45
CA ASN A 63 15.77 -5.08 -19.60
C ASN A 63 15.44 -3.59 -19.68
N PHE A 64 15.54 -2.85 -18.58
CA PHE A 64 15.25 -1.42 -18.50
C PHE A 64 16.45 -0.66 -17.89
N PRO A 65 17.54 -0.49 -18.65
CA PRO A 65 18.79 0.09 -18.12
C PRO A 65 18.66 1.54 -17.65
N ALA A 66 17.60 2.24 -18.05
CA ALA A 66 17.30 3.60 -17.61
C ALA A 66 16.42 3.67 -16.35
N VAL A 67 16.11 2.52 -15.72
CA VAL A 67 15.25 2.51 -14.54
C VAL A 67 15.94 3.20 -13.37
N GLU A 68 15.24 4.18 -12.80
CA GLU A 68 15.70 4.99 -11.67
C GLU A 68 14.98 4.63 -10.37
N ARG A 69 13.76 4.10 -10.48
CA ARG A 69 12.95 3.73 -9.33
C ARG A 69 12.11 2.50 -9.61
N ILE A 70 12.18 1.54 -8.69
CA ILE A 70 11.24 0.42 -8.62
C ILE A 70 10.47 0.56 -7.32
N ALA A 71 9.14 0.54 -7.44
CA ALA A 71 8.23 0.63 -6.31
C ALA A 71 7.23 -0.53 -6.31
N ALA A 72 6.62 -0.79 -5.18
CA ALA A 72 5.63 -1.86 -5.03
C ALA A 72 4.55 -1.49 -4.00
N TYR A 73 3.39 -2.13 -4.10
CA TYR A 73 2.46 -2.17 -2.97
C TYR A 73 2.94 -3.19 -1.92
N GLY A 74 2.70 -2.85 -0.65
CA GLY A 74 2.91 -3.73 0.48
C GLY A 74 1.90 -3.48 1.59
N THR A 75 1.61 -4.51 2.38
CA THR A 75 0.81 -4.37 3.61
C THR A 75 1.72 -4.38 4.84
N ALA A 76 1.28 -3.73 5.93
CA ALA A 76 2.01 -3.78 7.20
C ALA A 76 2.23 -5.23 7.66
N LYS A 77 1.23 -6.09 7.47
CA LYS A 77 1.27 -7.51 7.82
C LYS A 77 2.39 -8.26 7.11
N ASP A 78 2.55 -8.06 5.79
CA ASP A 78 3.56 -8.78 5.02
C ASP A 78 4.95 -8.18 5.17
N VAL A 79 5.07 -6.86 5.38
CA VAL A 79 6.32 -6.22 5.83
C VAL A 79 6.81 -6.83 7.16
N LEU A 80 5.91 -6.98 8.13
CA LEU A 80 6.29 -7.53 9.45
C LEU A 80 6.66 -9.00 9.39
N LYS A 81 6.07 -9.78 8.49
CA LYS A 81 6.40 -11.21 8.28
C LYS A 81 7.76 -11.44 7.62
N LYS A 82 8.16 -10.60 6.65
CA LYS A 82 9.47 -10.74 6.01
C LYS A 82 10.59 -10.51 7.03
N SER A 83 11.69 -11.22 6.90
CA SER A 83 12.88 -10.96 7.73
C SER A 83 13.52 -9.61 7.37
N GLU A 84 14.32 -9.03 8.25
CA GLU A 84 15.09 -7.82 7.92
C GLU A 84 16.13 -8.10 6.85
N GLU A 85 16.69 -9.30 6.84
CA GLU A 85 17.63 -9.79 5.81
C GLU A 85 16.99 -9.79 4.44
N ASP A 86 15.76 -10.31 4.33
CA ASP A 86 14.99 -10.29 3.08
C ASP A 86 14.73 -8.87 2.57
N LEU A 87 14.26 -7.98 3.47
CA LEU A 87 13.98 -6.59 3.10
C LEU A 87 15.25 -5.84 2.69
N LYS A 88 16.38 -6.06 3.37
CA LYS A 88 17.69 -5.50 2.99
C LYS A 88 18.17 -6.03 1.63
N ALA A 89 17.95 -7.32 1.36
CA ALA A 89 18.28 -7.91 0.07
C ALA A 89 17.45 -7.30 -1.06
N LEU A 90 16.14 -7.09 -0.85
CA LEU A 90 15.28 -6.43 -1.82
C LEU A 90 15.70 -4.97 -2.06
N ALA A 91 16.05 -4.22 -1.00
CA ALA A 91 16.57 -2.87 -1.12
C ALA A 91 17.89 -2.83 -1.92
N ALA A 92 18.83 -3.73 -1.61
CA ALA A 92 20.08 -3.84 -2.33
C ALA A 92 19.90 -4.23 -3.81
N ALA A 93 18.84 -4.97 -4.13
CA ALA A 93 18.47 -5.34 -5.49
C ALA A 93 17.70 -4.24 -6.24
N GLY A 94 17.50 -3.06 -5.64
CA GLY A 94 16.92 -1.88 -6.28
C GLY A 94 15.42 -1.67 -6.06
N LEU A 95 14.76 -2.43 -5.17
CA LEU A 95 13.45 -2.04 -4.68
C LEU A 95 13.63 -0.81 -3.78
N GLU A 96 13.00 0.31 -4.13
CA GLU A 96 13.26 1.59 -3.43
C GLU A 96 12.09 2.00 -2.54
N LEU A 97 10.87 1.91 -3.03
CA LEU A 97 9.71 2.56 -2.40
C LEU A 97 8.54 1.57 -2.23
N ILE A 98 8.04 1.47 -1.01
CA ILE A 98 6.85 0.69 -0.69
C ILE A 98 5.67 1.62 -0.46
N TYR A 99 4.61 1.42 -1.23
CA TYR A 99 3.31 2.07 -1.00
C TYR A 99 2.52 1.26 0.01
N LEU A 100 2.25 1.86 1.16
CA LEU A 100 1.62 1.23 2.30
C LEU A 100 0.32 1.95 2.66
N GLY A 101 -0.81 1.28 2.45
CA GLY A 101 -2.10 1.81 2.86
C GLY A 101 -2.26 1.70 4.38
N ALA A 102 -2.19 2.82 5.07
CA ALA A 102 -2.52 2.91 6.50
C ALA A 102 -4.02 3.13 6.71
N GLU A 103 -4.63 3.94 5.87
CA GLU A 103 -6.02 4.38 5.85
C GLU A 103 -6.38 5.24 7.06
N SER A 104 -5.99 4.86 8.28
CA SER A 104 -6.25 5.54 9.54
C SER A 104 -5.16 5.24 10.59
N GLY A 105 -4.99 6.15 11.53
CA GLY A 105 -4.26 5.91 12.78
C GLY A 105 -5.16 5.53 13.96
N ASP A 106 -6.48 5.55 13.79
CA ASP A 106 -7.43 5.16 14.84
C ASP A 106 -7.79 3.69 14.73
N ASP A 107 -7.40 2.89 15.73
CA ASP A 107 -7.69 1.45 15.78
C ASP A 107 -9.18 1.12 15.66
N ARG A 108 -10.08 2.00 16.17
CA ARG A 108 -11.54 1.82 16.01
C ARG A 108 -11.96 1.94 14.55
N VAL A 109 -11.36 2.89 13.83
CA VAL A 109 -11.60 3.04 12.39
C VAL A 109 -10.99 1.86 11.62
N LEU A 110 -9.79 1.43 11.96
CA LEU A 110 -9.14 0.26 11.34
C LEU A 110 -9.96 -1.03 11.53
N GLU A 111 -10.51 -1.24 12.73
CA GLU A 111 -11.41 -2.35 13.03
C GLU A 111 -12.72 -2.26 12.23
N HIS A 112 -13.36 -1.09 12.20
CA HIS A 112 -14.59 -0.84 11.45
C HIS A 112 -14.41 -1.12 9.96
N ILE A 113 -13.30 -0.67 9.37
CA ILE A 113 -13.03 -0.95 7.95
C ILE A 113 -12.48 -2.36 7.67
N LYS A 114 -12.34 -3.18 8.70
CA LYS A 114 -11.79 -4.55 8.60
C LYS A 114 -10.39 -4.57 7.96
N LYS A 115 -9.51 -3.69 8.45
CA LYS A 115 -8.12 -3.58 7.96
C LYS A 115 -7.23 -4.73 8.47
N ASP A 116 -7.61 -5.38 9.57
CA ASP A 116 -6.91 -6.53 10.18
C ASP A 116 -5.45 -6.21 10.61
N VAL A 117 -5.20 -4.96 10.99
CA VAL A 117 -3.95 -4.46 11.58
C VAL A 117 -4.27 -3.30 12.52
N LYS A 118 -3.39 -3.03 13.48
CA LYS A 118 -3.45 -1.87 14.36
C LYS A 118 -2.49 -0.76 13.92
N ALA A 119 -2.73 0.45 14.39
CA ALA A 119 -1.85 1.59 14.12
C ALA A 119 -0.40 1.31 14.54
N ALA A 120 -0.20 0.64 15.69
CA ALA A 120 1.12 0.22 16.15
C ALA A 120 1.84 -0.72 15.16
N ASP A 121 1.13 -1.65 14.52
CA ASP A 121 1.70 -2.56 13.52
C ASP A 121 2.12 -1.78 12.27
N ILE A 122 1.31 -0.80 11.87
CA ILE A 122 1.61 0.05 10.70
C ILE A 122 2.86 0.89 10.96
N ILE A 123 2.97 1.48 12.15
CA ILE A 123 4.17 2.23 12.58
C ILE A 123 5.40 1.31 12.57
N ALA A 124 5.30 0.14 13.19
CA ALA A 124 6.38 -0.83 13.26
C ALA A 124 6.84 -1.29 11.86
N ALA A 125 5.89 -1.51 10.93
CA ALA A 125 6.19 -1.87 9.55
C ALA A 125 6.97 -0.76 8.83
N GLY A 126 6.53 0.49 8.91
CA GLY A 126 7.25 1.62 8.30
C GLY A 126 8.64 1.82 8.87
N GLN A 127 8.77 1.74 10.20
CA GLN A 127 10.08 1.80 10.86
C GLN A 127 11.01 0.65 10.44
N LYS A 128 10.46 -0.56 10.25
CA LYS A 128 11.22 -1.73 9.76
C LYS A 128 11.70 -1.51 8.33
N LEU A 129 10.83 -1.04 7.43
CA LEU A 129 11.23 -0.68 6.07
C LEU A 129 12.39 0.30 6.06
N LYS A 130 12.29 1.37 6.84
CA LYS A 130 13.32 2.40 6.96
C LYS A 130 14.66 1.85 7.45
N ARG A 131 14.65 0.99 8.49
CA ARG A 131 15.88 0.33 8.98
C ARG A 131 16.50 -0.59 7.93
N CYS A 132 15.71 -1.11 7.00
CA CYS A 132 16.17 -1.98 5.91
C CYS A 132 16.57 -1.22 4.65
N GLY A 133 16.53 0.13 4.65
CA GLY A 133 16.92 0.95 3.50
C GLY A 133 15.82 1.15 2.45
N LEU A 134 14.57 0.81 2.78
CA LEU A 134 13.40 1.02 1.93
C LEU A 134 12.65 2.29 2.34
N GLN A 135 12.26 3.08 1.34
CA GLN A 135 11.39 4.24 1.55
C GLN A 135 9.93 3.81 1.67
N THR A 136 9.13 4.65 2.33
CA THR A 136 7.70 4.40 2.48
C THR A 136 6.88 5.58 1.97
N SER A 137 5.87 5.28 1.15
CA SER A 137 4.77 6.18 0.81
C SER A 137 3.51 5.70 1.52
N VAL A 138 3.10 6.42 2.56
CA VAL A 138 1.91 6.05 3.34
C VAL A 138 0.68 6.78 2.83
N THR A 139 -0.43 6.06 2.73
CA THR A 139 -1.73 6.64 2.33
C THR A 139 -2.72 6.57 3.49
N LEU A 140 -3.35 7.71 3.76
CA LEU A 140 -4.46 7.87 4.69
C LEU A 140 -5.72 8.31 3.95
N ILE A 141 -6.90 8.03 4.49
CA ILE A 141 -8.17 8.38 3.86
C ILE A 141 -8.98 9.27 4.80
N SER A 142 -9.07 10.57 4.47
CA SER A 142 -9.92 11.52 5.18
C SER A 142 -11.39 11.10 5.09
N GLY A 143 -12.10 11.19 6.20
CA GLY A 143 -13.52 10.86 6.28
C GLY A 143 -13.86 9.46 6.75
N LEU A 144 -12.89 8.52 6.87
CA LEU A 144 -13.17 7.16 7.35
C LEU A 144 -13.75 7.10 8.78
N GLY A 145 -13.45 8.10 9.61
CA GLY A 145 -14.01 8.20 10.96
C GLY A 145 -15.46 8.69 10.99
N GLY A 146 -16.03 9.10 9.86
CA GLY A 146 -17.31 9.79 9.81
C GLY A 146 -17.29 11.10 10.60
N ARG A 147 -18.42 11.83 10.61
CA ARG A 147 -18.50 13.13 11.31
C ARG A 147 -18.24 13.00 12.81
N LYS A 148 -18.72 11.95 13.45
CA LYS A 148 -18.55 11.73 14.90
C LYS A 148 -17.11 11.42 15.30
N GLY A 149 -16.34 10.76 14.43
CA GLY A 149 -14.98 10.31 14.70
C GLY A 149 -13.89 11.18 14.06
N ILE A 150 -14.25 12.27 13.37
CA ILE A 150 -13.32 13.10 12.58
C ILE A 150 -12.08 13.54 13.36
N ARG A 151 -12.28 14.07 14.57
CA ARG A 151 -11.17 14.61 15.38
C ARG A 151 -10.21 13.52 15.83
N ASP A 152 -10.74 12.43 16.37
CA ASP A 152 -9.90 11.31 16.84
C ASP A 152 -9.16 10.67 15.69
N HIS A 153 -9.83 10.46 14.55
CA HIS A 153 -9.23 9.97 13.32
C HIS A 153 -8.07 10.86 12.86
N ALA A 154 -8.27 12.18 12.84
CA ALA A 154 -7.23 13.13 12.41
C ALA A 154 -6.02 13.13 13.37
N ILE A 155 -6.25 13.23 14.68
CA ILE A 155 -5.16 13.26 15.68
C ILE A 155 -4.35 11.97 15.64
N LYS A 156 -5.01 10.82 15.71
CA LYS A 156 -4.33 9.52 15.71
C LYS A 156 -3.63 9.21 14.37
N SER A 157 -4.17 9.70 13.26
CA SER A 157 -3.49 9.60 11.97
C SER A 157 -2.23 10.46 11.90
N ALA A 158 -2.25 11.65 12.50
CA ALA A 158 -1.05 12.47 12.65
C ALA A 158 -0.01 11.81 13.58
N GLU A 159 -0.44 11.20 14.68
CA GLU A 159 0.44 10.41 15.57
C GLU A 159 1.06 9.22 14.84
N LEU A 160 0.29 8.52 14.00
CA LEU A 160 0.79 7.42 13.17
C LEU A 160 1.90 7.91 12.22
N ILE A 161 1.64 9.00 11.48
CA ILE A 161 2.64 9.57 10.55
C ILE A 161 3.89 9.99 11.32
N THR A 162 3.73 10.66 12.45
CA THR A 162 4.86 11.08 13.28
C THR A 162 5.67 9.89 13.78
N GLY A 163 5.01 8.85 14.27
CA GLY A 163 5.66 7.63 14.76
C GLY A 163 6.33 6.82 13.66
N MET A 164 5.75 6.78 12.46
CA MET A 164 6.31 6.08 11.31
C MET A 164 7.45 6.88 10.66
N ASN A 165 7.31 8.21 10.57
CA ASN A 165 8.22 9.13 9.87
C ASN A 165 8.51 8.68 8.42
N PRO A 166 7.48 8.54 7.56
CA PRO A 166 7.65 8.08 6.19
C PRO A 166 8.27 9.15 5.29
N GLU A 167 8.84 8.77 4.15
CA GLU A 167 9.37 9.69 3.14
C GLU A 167 8.26 10.44 2.40
N TYR A 168 7.12 9.79 2.21
CA TYR A 168 5.94 10.37 1.57
C TYR A 168 4.67 10.04 2.35
N ALA A 169 3.79 11.04 2.49
CA ALA A 169 2.44 10.86 3.03
C ALA A 169 1.42 11.46 2.07
N SER A 170 0.37 10.73 1.79
CA SER A 170 -0.75 11.18 0.96
C SER A 170 -2.07 11.02 1.68
N PHE A 171 -2.95 11.99 1.47
CA PHE A 171 -4.31 11.99 1.99
C PHE A 171 -5.27 11.90 0.84
N LEU A 172 -6.08 10.85 0.82
CA LEU A 172 -7.19 10.69 -0.11
C LEU A 172 -8.50 11.01 0.60
N THR A 173 -9.48 11.49 -0.13
CA THR A 173 -10.84 11.66 0.40
C THR A 173 -11.61 10.36 0.25
N LEU A 174 -12.35 9.96 1.28
CA LEU A 174 -13.23 8.80 1.23
C LEU A 174 -14.20 8.90 0.05
N ARG A 175 -14.18 7.89 -0.80
CA ARG A 175 -15.14 7.72 -1.87
C ARG A 175 -15.96 6.46 -1.64
N LEU A 176 -17.26 6.62 -1.59
CA LEU A 176 -18.18 5.51 -1.47
C LEU A 176 -18.42 4.85 -2.84
N TYR A 177 -18.42 3.53 -2.82
CA TYR A 177 -18.77 2.73 -3.99
C TYR A 177 -20.03 1.93 -3.72
N GLU A 178 -20.92 1.91 -4.68
CA GLU A 178 -22.18 1.18 -4.58
C GLU A 178 -21.94 -0.30 -4.26
N GLY A 179 -22.78 -0.85 -3.40
CA GLY A 179 -22.68 -2.23 -2.96
C GLY A 179 -21.57 -2.50 -1.92
N THR A 180 -20.79 -1.50 -1.47
CA THR A 180 -19.87 -1.67 -0.35
C THR A 180 -20.61 -1.59 0.99
N GLU A 181 -20.08 -2.28 2.00
CA GLU A 181 -20.67 -2.31 3.35
C GLU A 181 -20.81 -0.88 3.92
N MET A 182 -19.75 -0.08 3.80
CA MET A 182 -19.75 1.32 4.27
C MET A 182 -20.78 2.19 3.50
N ASN A 183 -20.99 1.97 2.21
CA ASN A 183 -22.02 2.67 1.46
C ASN A 183 -23.43 2.36 1.98
N GLU A 184 -23.67 1.11 2.35
CA GLU A 184 -24.95 0.72 2.94
C GLU A 184 -25.14 1.30 4.38
N GLU A 185 -24.07 1.41 5.17
CA GLU A 185 -24.10 2.10 6.48
C GLU A 185 -24.50 3.57 6.32
N VAL A 186 -23.92 4.27 5.35
CA VAL A 186 -24.28 5.67 5.07
C VAL A 186 -25.74 5.79 4.62
N LYS A 187 -26.20 4.90 3.72
CA LYS A 187 -27.61 4.90 3.27
C LYS A 187 -28.61 4.67 4.41
N ARG A 188 -28.25 3.85 5.41
CA ARG A 188 -29.09 3.61 6.60
C ARG A 188 -29.02 4.71 7.65
N GLY A 189 -28.06 5.65 7.52
CA GLY A 189 -27.80 6.69 8.51
C GLY A 189 -26.95 6.23 9.71
N ASP A 190 -26.35 5.03 9.64
CA ASP A 190 -25.46 4.51 10.68
C ASP A 190 -24.13 5.28 10.71
N MET A 191 -23.71 5.80 9.56
CA MET A 191 -22.54 6.65 9.40
C MET A 191 -22.89 7.95 8.67
N GLU A 192 -22.46 9.10 9.21
CA GLU A 192 -22.59 10.41 8.59
C GLU A 192 -21.25 10.83 7.99
N LEU A 193 -21.27 11.16 6.70
CA LEU A 193 -20.06 11.64 6.00
C LEU A 193 -19.69 13.06 6.42
N ILE A 194 -18.40 13.36 6.34
CA ILE A 194 -17.90 14.73 6.45
C ILE A 194 -18.12 15.49 5.14
N THR A 195 -18.32 16.80 5.25
CA THR A 195 -18.43 17.69 4.09
C THR A 195 -17.04 18.08 3.55
N PRO A 196 -16.94 18.61 2.32
CA PRO A 196 -15.68 19.12 1.81
C PRO A 196 -15.00 20.17 2.70
N ASP A 197 -15.80 20.99 3.40
CA ASP A 197 -15.29 22.04 4.30
C ASP A 197 -14.78 21.47 5.65
N GLU A 198 -15.08 20.21 5.95
CA GLU A 198 -14.64 19.49 7.16
C GLU A 198 -13.40 18.61 6.90
N ILE A 199 -12.92 18.53 5.64
CA ILE A 199 -11.71 17.82 5.27
C ILE A 199 -10.47 18.67 5.54
#